data_53f1fe221e04f6076f716330f20d6432
#
_entry.id   53f1fe221e04f6076f716330f20d6432
#
_cell.length_a   1.000
_cell.length_b   1.000
_cell.length_c   1.000
_cell.angle_alpha   90.00
_cell.angle_beta   90.00
_cell.angle_gamma   90.00
#
_symmetry.space_group_name_H-M   'P 1'
#
loop_
_entity.id
_entity.type
_entity.pdbx_description
1 polymer ?
#
loop_
_entity_poly.entity_id
_entity_poly.type
_entity_poly.pdbx_seq_one_letter_code
_entity_poly.pdbx_strand_id
1 'polypeptide(L)' 'MNLEPETEVIRRDEVLKLVPISVSGLYQKISAGQFPRPIKLGLRAVGWKKSEVLRYLKGLNS' A
#
# COMPACT_ATOMS: atom_id res chain seq x y z
N MET A 1 16.46 -16.67 0.96
CA MET A 1 16.36 -15.63 -0.08
C MET A 1 16.13 -14.28 0.59
N ASN A 2 17.00 -13.32 0.33
CA ASN A 2 16.88 -11.99 0.94
C ASN A 2 16.12 -11.07 0.02
N LEU A 3 14.99 -10.55 0.50
CA LEU A 3 14.26 -9.54 -0.24
C LEU A 3 14.81 -8.17 0.13
N GLU A 4 15.06 -7.37 -0.87
CA GLU A 4 15.41 -5.97 -0.64
C GLU A 4 14.23 -5.25 0.02
N PRO A 5 14.47 -4.28 0.90
CA PRO A 5 13.36 -3.55 1.54
C PRO A 5 12.39 -2.93 0.53
N GLU A 6 12.88 -2.49 -0.61
CA GLU A 6 12.03 -1.88 -1.65
C GLU A 6 11.18 -2.90 -2.39
N THR A 7 11.44 -4.20 -2.22
CA THR A 7 10.62 -5.25 -2.83
C THR A 7 9.70 -5.92 -1.83
N GLU A 8 9.75 -5.49 -0.58
CA GLU A 8 8.86 -6.03 0.46
C GLU A 8 7.40 -5.72 0.13
N VAL A 9 6.54 -6.72 0.22
CA VAL A 9 5.11 -6.57 -0.04
C VAL A 9 4.35 -6.71 1.28
N ILE A 10 3.46 -5.78 1.54
CA ILE A 10 2.63 -5.79 2.75
C ILE A 10 1.17 -5.96 2.38
N ARG A 11 0.40 -6.51 3.29
CA ARG A 11 -1.02 -6.78 3.10
C ARG A 11 -1.85 -5.56 3.53
N ARG A 12 -3.14 -5.61 3.21
CA ARG A 12 -4.07 -4.50 3.46
C ARG A 12 -4.10 -4.08 4.93
N ASP A 13 -4.15 -5.02 5.84
CA ASP A 13 -4.18 -4.71 7.28
C ASP A 13 -2.93 -3.95 7.71
N GLU A 14 -1.79 -4.29 7.14
CA GLU A 14 -0.54 -3.60 7.40
C GLU A 14 -0.57 -2.17 6.85
N VAL A 15 -1.12 -2.01 5.64
CA VAL A 15 -1.28 -0.69 5.02
C VAL A 15 -2.16 0.20 5.92
N LEU A 16 -3.23 -0.35 6.45
CA LEU A 16 -4.16 0.41 7.29
C LEU A 16 -3.58 0.74 8.66
N LYS A 17 -2.56 0.03 9.09
CA LYS A 17 -1.80 0.40 10.29
C LYS A 17 -0.88 1.58 10.03
N LEU A 18 -0.33 1.67 8.83
CA LEU A 18 0.59 2.74 8.46
C LEU A 18 -0.15 4.00 8.02
N VAL A 19 -1.30 3.84 7.39
CA VAL A 19 -2.09 4.95 6.83
C VAL A 19 -3.42 4.99 7.56
N PRO A 20 -3.69 6.03 8.35
CA PRO A 20 -4.88 6.09 9.21
C PRO A 20 -6.14 6.45 8.42
N ILE A 21 -6.60 5.56 7.56
CA ILE A 21 -7.83 5.74 6.79
C ILE A 21 -8.67 4.46 6.86
N SER A 22 -9.93 4.58 6.53
CA SER A 22 -10.83 3.41 6.47
C SER A 22 -10.55 2.58 5.22
N VAL A 23 -11.06 1.37 5.18
CA VAL A 23 -10.97 0.51 4.00
C VAL A 23 -11.60 1.19 2.79
N SER A 24 -12.79 1.78 2.95
CA SER A 24 -13.45 2.49 1.86
C SER A 24 -12.63 3.67 1.38
N GLY A 25 -12.05 4.43 2.31
CA GLY A 25 -11.19 5.57 1.97
C GLY A 25 -9.96 5.15 1.20
N LEU A 26 -9.38 4.02 1.57
CA LEU A 26 -8.22 3.46 0.87
C LEU A 26 -8.58 3.17 -0.60
N TYR A 27 -9.68 2.48 -0.84
CA TYR A 27 -10.06 2.11 -2.20
C TYR A 27 -10.53 3.32 -3.03
N GLN A 28 -11.11 4.32 -2.40
CA GLN A 28 -11.45 5.57 -3.07
C GLN A 28 -10.18 6.28 -3.56
N LYS A 29 -9.15 6.31 -2.76
CA LYS A 29 -7.86 6.92 -3.13
C LYS A 29 -7.19 6.14 -4.26
N ILE A 30 -7.27 4.83 -4.22
CA ILE A 30 -6.72 3.99 -5.30
C ILE A 30 -7.45 4.30 -6.61
N SER A 31 -8.77 4.37 -6.59
CA SER A 31 -9.58 4.68 -7.78
C SER A 31 -9.27 6.05 -8.34
N ALA A 32 -9.00 7.01 -7.46
CA ALA A 32 -8.68 8.38 -7.86
C ALA A 32 -7.22 8.55 -8.30
N GLY A 33 -6.42 7.51 -8.25
CA GLY A 33 -5.01 7.59 -8.60
C GLY A 33 -4.15 8.30 -7.56
N GLN A 34 -4.66 8.40 -6.33
CA GLN A 34 -3.99 9.11 -5.25
C GLN A 34 -3.24 8.17 -4.30
N PHE A 35 -3.29 6.88 -4.53
CA PHE A 35 -2.62 5.89 -3.70
C PHE A 35 -2.10 4.77 -4.61
N PRO A 36 -0.98 4.13 -4.27
CA PRO A 36 -0.42 3.07 -5.10
C PRO A 36 -1.41 1.93 -5.31
N ARG A 37 -1.41 1.37 -6.49
CA ARG A 37 -2.28 0.26 -6.83
C ARG A 37 -1.80 -1.02 -6.18
N PRO A 38 -2.72 -1.89 -5.73
CA PRO A 38 -2.32 -3.17 -5.16
C PRO A 38 -1.76 -4.11 -6.21
N ILE A 39 -0.89 -5.00 -5.77
CA ILE A 39 -0.35 -6.08 -6.56
C ILE A 39 -1.18 -7.32 -6.25
N LYS A 40 -1.61 -8.03 -7.26
CA LYS A 40 -2.36 -9.26 -7.08
C LYS A 40 -1.40 -10.37 -6.68
N LEU A 41 -1.61 -10.94 -5.51
CA LEU A 41 -0.76 -12.01 -4.97
C LEU A 41 -1.36 -13.39 -5.22
N GLY A 42 -2.65 -13.45 -5.50
CA GLY A 42 -3.37 -14.70 -5.74
C GLY A 42 -4.81 -14.40 -6.08
N LEU A 43 -5.68 -15.40 -6.07
CA LEU A 43 -7.07 -15.22 -6.46
C LEU A 43 -7.81 -14.21 -5.61
N ARG A 44 -7.52 -14.16 -4.32
CA ARG A 44 -8.20 -13.26 -3.37
C ARG A 44 -7.23 -12.49 -2.50
N ALA A 45 -5.97 -12.50 -2.87
CA ALA A 45 -4.94 -11.85 -2.07
C ALA A 45 -4.32 -10.70 -2.84
N VAL A 46 -4.23 -9.57 -2.20
CA VAL A 46 -3.56 -8.39 -2.76
C VAL A 46 -2.54 -7.86 -1.76
N GLY A 47 -1.56 -7.14 -2.24
CA GLY A 47 -0.57 -6.49 -1.40
C GLY A 47 -0.06 -5.24 -2.05
N TRP A 48 0.75 -4.51 -1.35
CA TRP A 48 1.35 -3.27 -1.84
C TRP A 48 2.84 -3.33 -1.58
N LYS A 49 3.62 -2.73 -2.45
CA LYS A 49 5.05 -2.55 -2.20
C LYS A 49 5.20 -1.60 -1.03
N LYS A 50 5.89 -2.02 0.01
CA LYS A 50 6.10 -1.20 1.19
C LYS A 50 6.77 0.13 0.84
N SER A 51 7.72 0.10 -0.09
CA SER A 51 8.42 1.31 -0.54
C SER A 51 7.47 2.33 -1.14
N GLU A 52 6.45 1.89 -1.86
CA GLU A 52 5.45 2.79 -2.46
C GLU A 52 4.54 3.39 -1.39
N VAL A 53 4.16 2.60 -0.40
CA VAL A 53 3.34 3.09 0.72
C VAL A 53 4.12 4.12 1.54
N LEU A 54 5.38 3.85 1.80
CA LEU A 54 6.23 4.80 2.53
C LEU A 54 6.46 6.08 1.75
N ARG A 55 6.58 5.98 0.43
CA ARG A 55 6.73 7.15 -0.43
C ARG A 55 5.46 8.02 -0.40
N TYR A 56 4.29 7.36 -0.39
CA TYR A 56 3.02 8.06 -0.25
C TYR A 56 2.97 8.83 1.07
N LEU A 57 3.37 8.19 2.17
CA LEU A 57 3.38 8.82 3.49
C LEU A 57 4.35 10.00 3.54
N LYS A 58 5.50 9.88 2.90
CA LYS A 58 6.46 10.98 2.80
C LYS A 58 5.86 12.18 2.06
N GLY A 59 5.10 11.93 1.02
CA GLY A 59 4.43 12.98 0.26
C GLY A 59 3.43 13.75 1.08
N LEU A 60 2.79 13.12 2.05
CA LEU A 60 1.83 13.80 2.92
C LEU A 60 2.53 14.75 3.89
N ASN A 61 3.77 14.50 4.21
CA ASN A 61 4.53 15.32 5.18
C ASN A 61 5.37 16.42 4.53
N SER A 62 5.40 16.49 3.23
CA SER A 62 6.22 17.48 2.53
C SER A 62 5.47 18.76 2.21
#